data_2952ba46527a11b53da7a01c61069eef
#
_entry.id   2952ba46527a11b53da7a01c61069eef
#
_cell.length_a   1.000
_cell.length_b   1.000
_cell.length_c   1.000
_cell.angle_alpha   90.00
_cell.angle_beta   90.00
_cell.angle_gamma   90.00
#
_symmetry.space_group_name_H-M   'P 1'
#
loop_
_entity.id
_entity.type
_entity.pdbx_description
1 polymer ?
#
loop_
_entity_poly.entity_id
_entity_poly.type
_entity_poly.pdbx_seq_one_letter_code
_entity_poly.pdbx_strand_id
1 'polypeptide(L)'
;MWTKAHRARHDARLKEVVSLHAVGEVARWLERVDPPRSARATPYAAVVRGLAWHLRVGGAWRALPFGLIHWRTAYGWLRRWLGSGLLEALLRHVAGLRRRAAGRKPGPRLAVIDTQSVECIPVRGPRGYDAAKKVLGRKRVALVDADGTWLAVAIVPANVQDRDCLDALTPGKQAWPSLREAVLDGAFVAERCEAWCNLHGMRRRVVERDPAQKGFVVLERRWVVERSFGWLVHWGGLLRDRAGRLDVSAARVALAAVLSGGEALINPMPIQDAAS
;
A
#
# COMPACT_ATOMS: atom_id res chain seq x y z
N MET A 1 -21.96 -2.22 33.00
CA MET A 1 -20.57 -1.74 33.29
C MET A 1 -19.57 -2.80 32.80
N TRP A 2 -18.49 -2.43 32.10
CA TRP A 2 -17.49 -3.39 31.61
C TRP A 2 -16.63 -3.90 32.76
N THR A 3 -16.66 -5.21 33.00
CA THR A 3 -15.84 -5.87 34.02
C THR A 3 -14.38 -6.02 33.54
N LYS A 4 -13.46 -6.32 34.46
CA LYS A 4 -12.05 -6.64 34.11
C LYS A 4 -11.98 -7.80 33.09
N ALA A 5 -12.84 -8.82 33.21
CA ALA A 5 -12.91 -9.94 32.29
C ALA A 5 -13.42 -9.54 30.88
N HIS A 6 -14.35 -8.59 30.78
CA HIS A 6 -14.79 -8.03 29.50
C HIS A 6 -13.66 -7.26 28.81
N ARG A 7 -12.89 -6.46 29.55
CA ARG A 7 -11.72 -5.74 29.01
C ARG A 7 -10.65 -6.69 28.53
N ALA A 8 -10.30 -7.71 29.32
CA ALA A 8 -9.30 -8.70 28.94
C ALA A 8 -9.68 -9.47 27.65
N ARG A 9 -10.96 -9.88 27.51
CA ARG A 9 -11.47 -10.51 26.27
C ARG A 9 -11.45 -9.56 25.08
N HIS A 10 -11.80 -8.30 25.28
CA HIS A 10 -11.73 -7.28 24.24
C HIS A 10 -10.29 -7.03 23.81
N ASP A 11 -9.36 -6.92 24.76
CA ASP A 11 -7.94 -6.72 24.49
C ASP A 11 -7.31 -7.93 23.77
N ALA A 12 -7.73 -9.14 24.10
CA ALA A 12 -7.35 -10.35 23.38
C ALA A 12 -7.81 -10.28 21.91
N ARG A 13 -9.08 -9.95 21.65
CA ARG A 13 -9.60 -9.77 20.28
C ARG A 13 -8.90 -8.66 19.50
N LEU A 14 -8.53 -7.55 20.16
CA LEU A 14 -7.75 -6.51 19.51
C LEU A 14 -6.37 -6.99 19.08
N LYS A 15 -5.77 -7.95 19.81
CA LYS A 15 -4.50 -8.57 19.43
C LYS A 15 -4.63 -9.49 18.21
N GLU A 16 -5.76 -10.15 18.03
CA GLU A 16 -6.05 -11.02 16.89
C GLU A 16 -6.29 -10.23 15.59
N VAL A 17 -6.80 -8.99 15.69
CA VAL A 17 -7.11 -8.13 14.53
C VAL A 17 -5.88 -7.67 13.78
N VAL A 18 -4.75 -7.51 14.50
CA VAL A 18 -3.49 -7.00 13.92
C VAL A 18 -2.34 -7.85 14.43
N SER A 19 -1.50 -8.33 13.51
CA SER A 19 -0.27 -9.06 13.84
C SER A 19 0.64 -8.23 14.74
N LEU A 20 0.82 -8.69 16.00
CA LEU A 20 1.70 -8.04 16.97
C LEU A 20 3.16 -8.11 16.54
N HIS A 21 3.53 -9.15 15.78
CA HIS A 21 4.88 -9.28 15.24
C HIS A 21 5.16 -8.19 14.19
N ALA A 22 4.28 -8.03 13.18
CA ALA A 22 4.43 -6.97 12.18
C ALA A 22 4.48 -5.58 12.83
N VAL A 23 3.64 -5.34 13.84
CA VAL A 23 3.68 -4.10 14.65
C VAL A 23 5.04 -3.93 15.32
N GLY A 24 5.57 -4.99 15.95
CA GLY A 24 6.87 -4.97 16.63
C GLY A 24 8.03 -4.70 15.69
N GLU A 25 8.06 -5.33 14.51
CA GLU A 25 9.11 -5.11 13.50
C GLU A 25 9.12 -3.66 13.00
N VAL A 26 7.94 -3.13 12.67
CA VAL A 26 7.78 -1.74 12.24
C VAL A 26 8.21 -0.77 13.35
N ALA A 27 7.82 -1.03 14.60
CA ALA A 27 8.18 -0.19 15.73
C ALA A 27 9.69 -0.19 15.98
N ARG A 28 10.35 -1.35 15.99
CA ARG A 28 11.81 -1.48 16.14
C ARG A 28 12.57 -0.74 15.04
N TRP A 29 12.07 -0.81 13.80
CA TRP A 29 12.67 -0.05 12.71
C TRP A 29 12.55 1.46 12.93
N LEU A 30 11.35 1.94 13.33
CA LEU A 30 11.11 3.36 13.62
C LEU A 30 11.99 3.85 14.77
N GLU A 31 12.15 3.08 15.84
CA GLU A 31 13.01 3.42 16.98
C GLU A 31 14.48 3.60 16.58
N ARG A 32 14.95 2.87 15.56
CA ARG A 32 16.31 3.01 15.03
C ARG A 32 16.51 4.24 14.16
N VAL A 33 15.51 4.60 13.32
CA VAL A 33 15.66 5.67 12.31
C VAL A 33 15.16 7.03 12.78
N ASP A 34 14.25 7.07 13.73
CA ASP A 34 13.70 8.28 14.37
C ASP A 34 13.59 8.03 15.89
N PRO A 35 14.73 7.92 16.63
CA PRO A 35 14.70 7.56 18.04
C PRO A 35 13.86 8.53 18.87
N PRO A 36 13.15 8.03 19.90
CA PRO A 36 12.33 8.87 20.77
C PRO A 36 13.17 9.95 21.45
N ARG A 37 12.72 11.19 21.40
CA ARG A 37 13.44 12.35 21.98
C ARG A 37 13.33 12.47 23.49
N SER A 38 12.47 11.68 24.13
CA SER A 38 12.31 11.66 25.60
C SER A 38 11.72 10.34 26.06
N ALA A 39 11.97 9.97 27.33
CA ALA A 39 11.38 8.80 27.97
C ALA A 39 9.84 8.84 28.08
N ARG A 40 9.23 10.03 27.96
CA ARG A 40 7.77 10.23 27.95
C ARG A 40 7.17 10.18 26.55
N ALA A 41 7.97 9.93 25.51
CA ALA A 41 7.48 9.83 24.16
C ALA A 41 6.50 8.65 24.03
N THR A 42 5.49 8.81 23.19
CA THR A 42 4.56 7.72 22.89
C THR A 42 5.31 6.57 22.20
N PRO A 43 5.25 5.33 22.73
CA PRO A 43 5.93 4.20 22.13
C PRO A 43 5.46 3.97 20.69
N TYR A 44 6.38 3.77 19.76
CA TYR A 44 6.02 3.51 18.35
C TYR A 44 5.13 2.29 18.18
N ALA A 45 5.33 1.25 18.98
CA ALA A 45 4.45 0.07 18.96
C ALA A 45 2.97 0.42 19.24
N ALA A 46 2.71 1.35 20.16
CA ALA A 46 1.34 1.81 20.44
C ALA A 46 0.77 2.62 19.27
N VAL A 47 1.60 3.46 18.63
CA VAL A 47 1.20 4.23 17.44
C VAL A 47 0.87 3.31 16.28
N VAL A 48 1.81 2.40 15.92
CA VAL A 48 1.65 1.45 14.82
C VAL A 48 0.43 0.56 15.03
N ARG A 49 0.23 0.05 16.26
CA ARG A 49 -0.94 -0.78 16.62
C ARG A 49 -2.25 -0.02 16.43
N GLY A 50 -2.33 1.24 16.87
CA GLY A 50 -3.53 2.07 16.69
C GLY A 50 -3.83 2.33 15.23
N LEU A 51 -2.82 2.65 14.42
CA LEU A 51 -2.95 2.85 12.98
C LEU A 51 -3.34 1.57 12.26
N ALA A 52 -2.71 0.44 12.59
CA ALA A 52 -3.00 -0.87 12.02
C ALA A 52 -4.46 -1.29 12.32
N TRP A 53 -4.91 -1.11 13.57
CA TRP A 53 -6.30 -1.39 13.94
C TRP A 53 -7.28 -0.53 13.14
N HIS A 54 -7.01 0.79 13.05
CA HIS A 54 -7.85 1.71 12.27
C HIS A 54 -7.95 1.32 10.79
N LEU A 55 -6.83 0.89 10.20
CA LEU A 55 -6.80 0.40 8.83
C LEU A 55 -7.53 -0.93 8.66
N ARG A 56 -7.35 -1.86 9.60
CA ARG A 56 -7.94 -3.20 9.53
C ARG A 56 -9.45 -3.18 9.65
N VAL A 57 -9.97 -2.42 10.63
CA VAL A 57 -11.40 -2.37 10.93
C VAL A 57 -12.13 -1.33 10.07
N GLY A 58 -11.48 -0.22 9.76
CA GLY A 58 -12.11 0.94 9.12
C GLY A 58 -12.91 1.77 10.12
N GLY A 59 -13.70 2.70 9.61
CA GLY A 59 -14.51 3.58 10.46
C GLY A 59 -13.92 4.97 10.67
N ALA A 60 -14.57 5.76 11.55
CA ALA A 60 -14.11 7.09 11.89
C ALA A 60 -12.89 7.05 12.83
N TRP A 61 -11.97 8.01 12.71
CA TRP A 61 -10.84 8.12 13.62
C TRP A 61 -11.25 8.15 15.09
N ARG A 62 -12.34 8.85 15.40
CA ARG A 62 -12.87 8.99 16.78
C ARG A 62 -13.38 7.67 17.37
N ALA A 63 -13.60 6.65 16.53
CA ALA A 63 -14.04 5.33 16.96
C ALA A 63 -12.86 4.40 17.34
N LEU A 64 -11.63 4.92 17.36
CA LEU A 64 -10.48 4.15 17.85
C LEU A 64 -10.72 3.77 19.33
N PRO A 65 -10.60 2.48 19.71
CA PRO A 65 -10.86 2.01 21.06
C PRO A 65 -10.03 2.70 22.14
N PHE A 66 -10.63 2.93 23.31
CA PHE A 66 -9.95 3.57 24.46
C PHE A 66 -8.74 2.77 24.97
N GLY A 67 -8.69 1.46 24.74
CA GLY A 67 -7.53 0.61 25.06
C GLY A 67 -6.35 0.77 24.14
N LEU A 68 -6.50 1.56 23.08
CA LEU A 68 -5.42 1.94 22.16
C LEU A 68 -5.03 3.40 22.38
N ILE A 69 -4.03 3.84 21.60
CA ILE A 69 -3.60 5.25 21.60
C ILE A 69 -4.77 6.17 21.17
N HIS A 70 -4.82 7.37 21.73
CA HIS A 70 -5.83 8.35 21.33
C HIS A 70 -5.74 8.68 19.84
N TRP A 71 -6.88 8.76 19.15
CA TRP A 71 -6.95 8.91 17.70
C TRP A 71 -6.20 10.15 17.15
N ARG A 72 -6.21 11.29 17.88
CA ARG A 72 -5.45 12.49 17.46
C ARG A 72 -3.95 12.21 17.45
N THR A 73 -3.46 11.46 18.42
CA THR A 73 -2.04 11.09 18.50
C THR A 73 -1.69 10.15 17.36
N ALA A 74 -2.50 9.10 17.11
CA ALA A 74 -2.29 8.17 15.99
C ALA A 74 -2.28 8.90 14.64
N TYR A 75 -3.27 9.77 14.39
CA TYR A 75 -3.35 10.56 13.17
C TYR A 75 -2.21 11.58 13.04
N GLY A 76 -1.82 12.22 14.13
CA GLY A 76 -0.68 13.14 14.18
C GLY A 76 0.63 12.47 13.79
N TRP A 77 0.87 11.25 14.27
CA TRP A 77 2.04 10.45 13.88
C TRP A 77 2.02 10.04 12.41
N LEU A 78 0.87 9.59 11.89
CA LEU A 78 0.74 9.28 10.47
C LEU A 78 1.11 10.50 9.60
N ARG A 79 0.60 11.69 9.97
CA ARG A 79 0.91 12.94 9.27
C ARG A 79 2.39 13.32 9.37
N ARG A 80 3.00 13.11 10.53
CA ARG A 80 4.43 13.37 10.75
C ARG A 80 5.29 12.44 9.88
N TRP A 81 5.02 11.15 9.88
CA TRP A 81 5.76 10.18 9.08
C TRP A 81 5.60 10.42 7.58
N LEU A 82 4.39 10.81 7.15
CA LEU A 82 4.15 11.23 5.78
C LEU A 82 5.00 12.46 5.41
N GLY A 83 4.97 13.52 6.23
CA GLY A 83 5.70 14.77 5.97
C GLY A 83 7.23 14.64 6.02
N SER A 84 7.75 13.63 6.71
CA SER A 84 9.20 13.35 6.83
C SER A 84 9.71 12.31 5.83
N GLY A 85 8.86 11.72 4.99
CA GLY A 85 9.25 10.63 4.08
C GLY A 85 9.52 9.27 4.76
N LEU A 86 9.22 9.15 6.07
CA LEU A 86 9.46 7.91 6.82
C LEU A 86 8.59 6.75 6.35
N LEU A 87 7.38 7.00 5.85
CA LEU A 87 6.51 5.94 5.32
C LEU A 87 7.07 5.33 4.05
N GLU A 88 7.60 6.15 3.15
CA GLU A 88 8.26 5.70 1.93
C GLU A 88 9.56 4.94 2.25
N ALA A 89 10.33 5.42 3.23
CA ALA A 89 11.53 4.74 3.70
C ALA A 89 11.21 3.39 4.34
N LEU A 90 10.13 3.30 5.13
CA LEU A 90 9.63 2.08 5.74
C LEU A 90 9.15 1.08 4.68
N LEU A 91 8.40 1.55 3.67
CA LEU A 91 7.94 0.70 2.56
C LEU A 91 9.14 0.10 1.82
N ARG A 92 10.16 0.91 1.51
CA ARG A 92 11.41 0.43 0.88
C ARG A 92 12.12 -0.60 1.75
N HIS A 93 12.20 -0.36 3.05
CA HIS A 93 12.85 -1.28 3.99
C HIS A 93 12.17 -2.65 3.98
N VAL A 94 10.83 -2.67 4.14
CA VAL A 94 10.04 -3.91 4.15
C VAL A 94 10.11 -4.61 2.79
N ALA A 95 10.04 -3.88 1.68
CA ALA A 95 10.20 -4.43 0.35
C ALA A 95 11.59 -5.09 0.19
N GLY A 96 12.65 -4.44 0.65
CA GLY A 96 14.01 -5.01 0.64
C GLY A 96 14.14 -6.27 1.50
N LEU A 97 13.48 -6.33 2.66
CA LEU A 97 13.45 -7.53 3.52
C LEU A 97 12.74 -8.70 2.81
N ARG A 98 11.54 -8.46 2.26
CA ARG A 98 10.79 -9.50 1.52
C ARG A 98 11.59 -10.07 0.37
N ARG A 99 12.24 -9.20 -0.41
CA ARG A 99 13.07 -9.62 -1.53
C ARG A 99 14.25 -10.49 -1.08
N ARG A 100 14.94 -10.12 0.00
CA ARG A 100 16.01 -10.93 0.58
C ARG A 100 15.51 -12.28 1.08
N ALA A 101 14.36 -12.31 1.77
CA ALA A 101 13.73 -13.55 2.22
C ALA A 101 13.37 -14.49 1.06
N ALA A 102 13.06 -13.93 -0.13
CA ALA A 102 12.83 -14.66 -1.37
C ALA A 102 14.13 -14.95 -2.16
N GLY A 103 15.32 -14.81 -1.56
CA GLY A 103 16.61 -15.03 -2.23
C GLY A 103 16.96 -14.00 -3.31
N ARG A 104 16.30 -12.85 -3.34
CA ARG A 104 16.49 -11.81 -4.36
C ARG A 104 17.31 -10.62 -3.86
N LYS A 105 17.95 -9.92 -4.81
CA LYS A 105 18.62 -8.63 -4.51
C LYS A 105 17.61 -7.61 -4.01
N PRO A 106 17.94 -6.75 -3.02
CA PRO A 106 17.03 -5.76 -2.47
C PRO A 106 16.45 -4.78 -3.52
N GLY A 107 17.25 -4.41 -4.52
CA GLY A 107 16.85 -3.52 -5.60
C GLY A 107 16.15 -4.29 -6.73
N PRO A 108 14.85 -4.05 -6.99
CA PRO A 108 14.13 -4.65 -8.10
C PRO A 108 14.62 -4.09 -9.45
N ARG A 109 14.61 -4.92 -10.49
CA ARG A 109 14.89 -4.49 -11.88
C ARG A 109 13.63 -4.31 -12.71
N LEU A 110 12.56 -4.98 -12.33
CA LEU A 110 11.27 -4.96 -13.00
C LEU A 110 10.20 -4.44 -12.04
N ALA A 111 9.34 -3.58 -12.55
CA ALA A 111 8.10 -3.16 -11.90
C ALA A 111 6.89 -3.53 -12.76
N VAL A 112 5.79 -3.85 -12.11
CA VAL A 112 4.46 -3.94 -12.70
C VAL A 112 3.65 -2.74 -12.21
N ILE A 113 3.02 -2.03 -13.13
CA ILE A 113 2.24 -0.83 -12.83
C ILE A 113 0.81 -1.07 -13.28
N ASP A 114 -0.14 -0.77 -12.41
CA ASP A 114 -1.57 -0.85 -12.71
C ASP A 114 -2.36 0.13 -11.83
N THR A 115 -3.64 0.30 -12.13
CA THR A 115 -4.53 1.20 -11.39
C THR A 115 -5.77 0.49 -10.86
N GLN A 116 -6.23 0.95 -9.70
CA GLN A 116 -7.49 0.52 -9.11
C GLN A 116 -8.35 1.73 -8.73
N SER A 117 -9.54 1.86 -9.32
CA SER A 117 -10.52 2.86 -8.90
C SER A 117 -11.25 2.39 -7.64
N VAL A 118 -11.35 3.28 -6.66
CA VAL A 118 -11.97 3.02 -5.34
C VAL A 118 -12.95 4.12 -5.02
N GLU A 119 -14.14 3.72 -4.61
CA GLU A 119 -15.18 4.64 -4.18
C GLU A 119 -14.76 5.47 -2.97
N CYS A 120 -15.05 6.77 -2.99
CA CYS A 120 -14.92 7.63 -1.82
C CYS A 120 -16.22 7.68 -1.02
N ILE A 121 -16.12 7.61 0.32
CA ILE A 121 -17.25 8.08 1.13
C ILE A 121 -17.41 9.60 0.95
N PRO A 122 -18.54 10.20 1.38
CA PRO A 122 -18.73 11.66 1.35
C PRO A 122 -17.70 12.35 2.25
N VAL A 123 -16.52 12.68 1.72
CA VAL A 123 -15.43 13.42 2.37
C VAL A 123 -15.00 14.59 1.51
N ARG A 124 -14.41 15.60 2.12
CA ARG A 124 -13.79 16.71 1.39
C ARG A 124 -12.52 16.25 0.68
N GLY A 125 -12.13 16.97 -0.36
CA GLY A 125 -10.88 16.78 -1.08
C GLY A 125 -11.05 16.24 -2.50
N PRO A 126 -9.96 16.16 -3.28
CA PRO A 126 -9.98 15.78 -4.68
C PRO A 126 -10.55 14.37 -4.88
N ARG A 127 -11.50 14.24 -5.79
CA ARG A 127 -12.10 12.99 -6.28
C ARG A 127 -12.64 13.24 -7.69
N GLY A 128 -12.86 12.17 -8.45
CA GLY A 128 -13.41 12.25 -9.81
C GLY A 128 -14.29 11.06 -10.12
N TYR A 129 -14.96 11.09 -11.25
CA TYR A 129 -15.81 9.99 -11.73
C TYR A 129 -15.09 9.20 -12.81
N ASP A 130 -14.83 7.92 -12.55
CA ASP A 130 -14.35 6.95 -13.53
C ASP A 130 -15.56 6.41 -14.30
N ALA A 131 -15.76 6.88 -15.54
CA ALA A 131 -16.91 6.52 -16.34
C ALA A 131 -16.90 5.04 -16.78
N ALA A 132 -15.71 4.46 -16.99
CA ALA A 132 -15.58 3.08 -17.42
C ALA A 132 -15.93 2.10 -16.29
N LYS A 133 -15.53 2.41 -15.06
CA LYS A 133 -15.78 1.58 -13.88
C LYS A 133 -17.02 2.03 -13.09
N LYS A 134 -17.64 3.16 -13.49
CA LYS A 134 -18.80 3.79 -12.81
C LYS A 134 -18.54 4.08 -11.33
N VAL A 135 -17.34 4.56 -11.00
CA VAL A 135 -16.90 4.83 -9.64
C VAL A 135 -16.66 6.31 -9.43
N LEU A 136 -17.37 6.91 -8.46
CA LEU A 136 -17.04 8.25 -7.95
C LEU A 136 -16.03 8.13 -6.81
N GLY A 137 -14.77 8.48 -7.08
CA GLY A 137 -13.76 8.25 -6.09
C GLY A 137 -12.35 8.66 -6.49
N ARG A 138 -11.40 7.81 -6.15
CA ARG A 138 -9.98 7.97 -6.42
C ARG A 138 -9.41 6.74 -7.10
N LYS A 139 -8.31 6.94 -7.79
CA LYS A 139 -7.55 5.89 -8.44
C LYS A 139 -6.25 5.69 -7.69
N ARG A 140 -6.00 4.44 -7.25
CA ARG A 140 -4.72 3.99 -6.72
C ARG A 140 -3.84 3.61 -7.88
N VAL A 141 -2.66 4.17 -7.95
CA VAL A 141 -1.64 3.83 -8.94
C VAL A 141 -0.58 3.03 -8.20
N ALA A 142 -0.46 1.75 -8.51
CA ALA A 142 0.45 0.83 -7.85
C ALA A 142 1.73 0.66 -8.67
N LEU A 143 2.86 0.63 -7.98
CA LEU A 143 4.14 0.17 -8.50
C LEU A 143 4.57 -1.00 -7.62
N VAL A 144 4.56 -2.22 -8.17
CA VAL A 144 4.96 -3.44 -7.47
C VAL A 144 6.10 -4.14 -8.21
N ASP A 145 6.86 -4.99 -7.54
CA ASP A 145 7.87 -5.81 -8.20
C ASP A 145 7.26 -7.08 -8.82
N ALA A 146 8.11 -7.92 -9.41
CA ALA A 146 7.71 -9.17 -10.05
C ALA A 146 7.00 -10.17 -9.12
N ASP A 147 7.09 -10.00 -7.81
CA ASP A 147 6.46 -10.86 -6.79
C ASP A 147 5.23 -10.21 -6.13
N GLY A 148 4.85 -9.00 -6.59
CA GLY A 148 3.75 -8.24 -6.01
C GLY A 148 4.12 -7.50 -4.73
N THR A 149 5.40 -7.33 -4.45
CA THR A 149 5.85 -6.49 -3.34
C THR A 149 5.65 -5.02 -3.70
N TRP A 150 4.93 -4.30 -2.86
CA TRP A 150 4.70 -2.88 -3.05
C TRP A 150 6.01 -2.09 -2.98
N LEU A 151 6.28 -1.34 -4.04
CA LEU A 151 7.44 -0.45 -4.14
C LEU A 151 7.04 1.01 -3.94
N ALA A 152 5.90 1.39 -4.50
CA ALA A 152 5.30 2.72 -4.33
C ALA A 152 3.80 2.67 -4.58
N VAL A 153 3.10 3.70 -4.10
CA VAL A 153 1.70 3.96 -4.41
C VAL A 153 1.47 5.46 -4.54
N ALA A 154 0.73 5.85 -5.56
CA ALA A 154 0.20 7.20 -5.70
C ALA A 154 -1.33 7.17 -5.75
N ILE A 155 -1.96 8.29 -5.41
CA ILE A 155 -3.42 8.45 -5.46
C ILE A 155 -3.74 9.68 -6.29
N VAL A 156 -4.65 9.50 -7.25
CA VAL A 156 -5.18 10.57 -8.10
C VAL A 156 -6.71 10.55 -8.08
N PRO A 157 -7.42 11.62 -8.50
CA PRO A 157 -8.86 11.56 -8.75
C PRO A 157 -9.21 10.48 -9.78
N ALA A 158 -10.34 9.77 -9.62
CA ALA A 158 -10.66 8.62 -10.46
C ALA A 158 -10.92 8.96 -11.93
N ASN A 159 -11.23 10.21 -12.27
CA ASN A 159 -11.38 10.69 -13.65
C ASN A 159 -10.05 10.88 -14.41
N VAL A 160 -8.91 10.83 -13.73
CA VAL A 160 -7.60 10.84 -14.40
C VAL A 160 -7.44 9.52 -15.16
N GLN A 161 -7.13 9.60 -16.45
CA GLN A 161 -6.96 8.40 -17.28
C GLN A 161 -5.68 7.64 -16.87
N ASP A 162 -5.66 6.32 -17.08
CA ASP A 162 -4.54 5.48 -16.64
C ASP A 162 -3.21 5.93 -17.25
N ARG A 163 -3.21 6.29 -18.54
CA ARG A 163 -2.06 6.86 -19.25
C ARG A 163 -1.51 8.17 -18.65
N ASP A 164 -2.32 8.91 -17.88
CA ASP A 164 -1.96 10.18 -17.25
C ASP A 164 -1.55 10.01 -15.78
N CYS A 165 -1.60 8.77 -15.25
CA CYS A 165 -1.31 8.50 -13.84
C CYS A 165 0.18 8.34 -13.53
N LEU A 166 1.03 8.06 -14.52
CA LEU A 166 2.44 7.69 -14.30
C LEU A 166 3.25 8.81 -13.64
N ASP A 167 2.96 10.07 -13.94
CA ASP A 167 3.65 11.22 -13.34
C ASP A 167 3.52 11.23 -11.81
N ALA A 168 2.39 10.76 -11.28
CA ALA A 168 2.17 10.64 -9.85
C ALA A 168 3.08 9.59 -9.18
N LEU A 169 3.63 8.63 -9.94
CA LEU A 169 4.58 7.62 -9.46
C LEU A 169 6.04 8.09 -9.50
N THR A 170 6.34 9.24 -10.08
CA THR A 170 7.73 9.73 -10.24
C THR A 170 8.53 9.71 -8.93
N PRO A 171 8.03 10.24 -7.79
CA PRO A 171 8.76 10.17 -6.53
C PRO A 171 9.03 8.72 -6.08
N GLY A 172 8.05 7.85 -6.25
CA GLY A 172 8.18 6.42 -5.94
C GLY A 172 9.21 5.72 -6.82
N LYS A 173 9.24 6.02 -8.14
CA LYS A 173 10.25 5.48 -9.06
C LYS A 173 11.67 5.96 -8.70
N GLN A 174 11.83 7.23 -8.35
CA GLN A 174 13.12 7.78 -7.95
C GLN A 174 13.71 7.08 -6.72
N ALA A 175 12.86 6.58 -5.82
CA ALA A 175 13.28 5.79 -4.67
C ALA A 175 13.88 4.41 -5.05
N TRP A 176 13.70 3.96 -6.31
CA TRP A 176 14.17 2.68 -6.83
C TRP A 176 15.01 2.86 -8.10
N PRO A 177 16.25 3.37 -7.98
CA PRO A 177 17.11 3.61 -9.14
C PRO A 177 17.51 2.35 -9.90
N SER A 178 17.33 1.17 -9.29
CA SER A 178 17.63 -0.14 -9.90
C SER A 178 16.60 -0.60 -10.94
N LEU A 179 15.39 0.00 -11.00
CA LEU A 179 14.37 -0.35 -11.96
C LEU A 179 14.82 -0.03 -13.40
N ARG A 180 14.64 -1.01 -14.30
CA ARG A 180 15.02 -0.94 -15.72
C ARG A 180 13.89 -1.34 -16.65
N GLU A 181 12.81 -1.91 -16.13
CA GLU A 181 11.67 -2.37 -16.92
C GLU A 181 10.36 -2.08 -16.19
N ALA A 182 9.37 -1.57 -16.93
CA ALA A 182 8.00 -1.39 -16.47
C ALA A 182 7.06 -2.23 -17.33
N VAL A 183 6.31 -3.12 -16.69
CA VAL A 183 5.23 -3.91 -17.30
C VAL A 183 3.92 -3.17 -17.02
N LEU A 184 3.17 -2.90 -18.08
CA LEU A 184 1.95 -2.09 -18.09
C LEU A 184 0.87 -2.82 -18.92
N ASP A 185 -0.39 -2.49 -18.70
CA ASP A 185 -1.48 -3.01 -19.54
C ASP A 185 -1.74 -2.12 -20.78
N GLY A 186 -2.68 -2.55 -21.64
CA GLY A 186 -3.05 -1.84 -22.86
C GLY A 186 -3.61 -0.42 -22.64
N ALA A 187 -4.05 -0.06 -21.43
CA ALA A 187 -4.48 1.30 -21.11
C ALA A 187 -3.30 2.30 -21.07
N PHE A 188 -2.05 1.80 -21.02
CA PHE A 188 -0.82 2.58 -20.98
C PHE A 188 -0.05 2.60 -22.30
N VAL A 189 -0.71 2.37 -23.42
CA VAL A 189 -0.08 2.32 -24.76
C VAL A 189 0.37 3.71 -25.25
N ALA A 190 -0.19 4.80 -24.71
CA ALA A 190 0.10 6.15 -25.17
C ALA A 190 1.60 6.49 -25.18
N GLU A 191 2.02 7.32 -26.14
CA GLU A 191 3.40 7.84 -26.29
C GLU A 191 3.91 8.49 -25.00
N ARG A 192 3.05 9.17 -24.28
CA ARG A 192 3.36 9.77 -22.97
C ARG A 192 3.87 8.74 -21.95
N CYS A 193 3.32 7.53 -21.95
CA CYS A 193 3.78 6.46 -21.04
C CYS A 193 5.17 5.97 -21.43
N GLU A 194 5.46 5.91 -22.72
CA GLU A 194 6.81 5.60 -23.22
C GLU A 194 7.79 6.68 -22.85
N ALA A 195 7.43 7.95 -23.08
CA ALA A 195 8.27 9.10 -22.72
C ALA A 195 8.59 9.10 -21.22
N TRP A 196 7.59 8.82 -20.35
CA TRP A 196 7.82 8.70 -18.90
C TRP A 196 8.79 7.56 -18.57
N CYS A 197 8.63 6.38 -19.18
CA CYS A 197 9.55 5.26 -18.97
C CYS A 197 10.97 5.61 -19.41
N ASN A 198 11.14 6.22 -20.59
CA ASN A 198 12.45 6.63 -21.12
C ASN A 198 13.11 7.68 -20.22
N LEU A 199 12.37 8.69 -19.77
CA LEU A 199 12.86 9.71 -18.83
C LEU A 199 13.41 9.09 -17.53
N HIS A 200 12.82 7.98 -17.11
CA HIS A 200 13.22 7.25 -15.91
C HIS A 200 14.17 6.08 -16.16
N GLY A 201 14.72 5.94 -17.35
CA GLY A 201 15.69 4.90 -17.72
C GLY A 201 15.11 3.48 -17.63
N MET A 202 13.82 3.33 -17.96
CA MET A 202 13.12 2.06 -17.97
C MET A 202 12.64 1.70 -19.39
N ARG A 203 12.76 0.43 -19.76
CA ARG A 203 12.08 -0.10 -20.94
C ARG A 203 10.60 -0.32 -20.63
N ARG A 204 9.72 0.20 -21.47
CA ARG A 204 8.29 -0.07 -21.40
C ARG A 204 8.02 -1.45 -22.03
N ARG A 205 7.24 -2.30 -21.34
CA ARG A 205 6.64 -3.51 -21.89
C ARG A 205 5.14 -3.48 -21.65
N VAL A 206 4.38 -3.39 -22.72
CA VAL A 206 2.91 -3.47 -22.66
C VAL A 206 2.51 -4.92 -22.84
N VAL A 207 1.62 -5.41 -21.98
CA VAL A 207 1.03 -6.75 -22.06
C VAL A 207 -0.44 -6.57 -22.43
N GLU A 208 -0.75 -6.95 -23.67
CA GLU A 208 -2.10 -6.91 -24.20
C GLU A 208 -2.63 -8.34 -24.33
N ARG A 209 -3.96 -8.44 -24.21
CA ARG A 209 -4.66 -9.70 -24.50
C ARG A 209 -4.69 -9.90 -26.01
N ASP A 210 -4.34 -11.10 -26.45
CA ASP A 210 -4.57 -11.49 -27.83
C ASP A 210 -6.08 -11.45 -28.14
N PRO A 211 -6.53 -10.63 -29.09
CA PRO A 211 -7.96 -10.52 -29.44
C PRO A 211 -8.57 -11.85 -29.91
N ALA A 212 -7.76 -12.77 -30.44
CA ALA A 212 -8.20 -14.09 -30.93
C ALA A 212 -8.42 -15.09 -29.77
N GLN A 213 -7.87 -14.84 -28.59
CA GLN A 213 -7.99 -15.73 -27.42
C GLN A 213 -9.33 -15.57 -26.73
N LYS A 214 -10.19 -16.61 -26.80
CA LYS A 214 -11.46 -16.72 -26.07
C LYS A 214 -11.23 -17.32 -24.68
N GLY A 215 -11.96 -16.83 -23.66
CA GLY A 215 -11.88 -17.34 -22.29
C GLY A 215 -10.96 -16.53 -21.38
N PHE A 216 -10.77 -17.00 -20.15
CA PHE A 216 -9.87 -16.37 -19.17
C PHE A 216 -8.42 -16.73 -19.49
N VAL A 217 -7.57 -15.73 -19.70
CA VAL A 217 -6.14 -15.90 -19.93
C VAL A 217 -5.38 -15.12 -18.88
N VAL A 218 -4.49 -15.81 -18.17
CA VAL A 218 -3.56 -15.17 -17.24
C VAL A 218 -2.50 -14.44 -18.05
N LEU A 219 -2.59 -13.13 -18.13
CA LEU A 219 -1.56 -12.31 -18.77
C LEU A 219 -0.27 -12.33 -17.95
N GLU A 220 0.85 -12.55 -18.65
CA GLU A 220 2.16 -12.67 -18.00
C GLU A 220 2.43 -11.50 -17.04
N ARG A 221 2.63 -11.81 -15.76
CA ARG A 221 2.94 -10.87 -14.67
C ARG A 221 1.87 -9.83 -14.31
N ARG A 222 0.80 -9.67 -15.08
CA ARG A 222 -0.26 -8.72 -14.74
C ARG A 222 -1.04 -9.16 -13.49
N TRP A 223 -1.33 -10.45 -13.36
CA TRP A 223 -2.01 -11.01 -12.20
C TRP A 223 -1.32 -10.68 -10.86
N VAL A 224 -0.02 -10.38 -10.91
CA VAL A 224 0.78 -10.05 -9.71
C VAL A 224 0.30 -8.76 -9.05
N VAL A 225 0.06 -7.69 -9.83
CA VAL A 225 -0.43 -6.41 -9.29
C VAL A 225 -1.90 -6.50 -8.91
N GLU A 226 -2.71 -7.26 -9.67
CA GLU A 226 -4.10 -7.55 -9.34
C GLU A 226 -4.19 -8.27 -7.98
N ARG A 227 -3.33 -9.27 -7.74
CA ARG A 227 -3.20 -9.94 -6.44
C ARG A 227 -2.79 -8.97 -5.34
N SER A 228 -1.89 -8.03 -5.62
CA SER A 228 -1.46 -7.03 -4.65
C SER A 228 -2.59 -6.08 -4.25
N PHE A 229 -3.46 -5.71 -5.19
CA PHE A 229 -4.70 -5.01 -4.88
C PHE A 229 -5.69 -5.90 -4.11
N GLY A 230 -5.80 -7.18 -4.47
CA GLY A 230 -6.63 -8.14 -3.78
C GLY A 230 -6.29 -8.24 -2.28
N TRP A 231 -5.03 -8.15 -1.90
CA TRP A 231 -4.65 -8.16 -0.48
C TRP A 231 -5.11 -6.94 0.30
N LEU A 232 -5.35 -5.81 -0.37
CA LEU A 232 -5.89 -4.62 0.28
C LEU A 232 -7.34 -4.80 0.76
N VAL A 233 -8.09 -5.79 0.25
CA VAL A 233 -9.48 -6.06 0.70
C VAL A 233 -9.54 -6.53 2.15
N HIS A 234 -8.44 -7.12 2.65
CA HIS A 234 -8.33 -7.50 4.05
C HIS A 234 -8.25 -6.30 5.00
N TRP A 235 -8.06 -5.11 4.48
CA TRP A 235 -8.00 -3.86 5.23
C TRP A 235 -9.32 -3.09 5.06
N GLY A 236 -10.30 -3.33 5.93
CA GLY A 236 -11.64 -2.74 5.87
C GLY A 236 -11.64 -1.22 5.72
N GLY A 237 -10.62 -0.54 6.28
CA GLY A 237 -10.42 0.90 6.11
C GLY A 237 -10.02 1.33 4.69
N LEU A 238 -9.66 0.38 3.82
CA LEU A 238 -9.26 0.64 2.43
C LEU A 238 -10.31 0.20 1.41
N LEU A 239 -11.40 -0.48 1.80
CA LEU A 239 -12.49 -0.87 0.89
C LEU A 239 -13.15 0.34 0.23
N ARG A 240 -13.23 1.45 0.97
CA ARG A 240 -13.62 2.78 0.47
C ARG A 240 -12.60 3.80 0.92
N ASP A 241 -12.32 4.81 0.09
CA ASP A 241 -11.41 5.88 0.51
C ASP A 241 -12.13 6.85 1.45
N ARG A 242 -11.54 7.03 2.62
CA ARG A 242 -12.04 7.86 3.72
C ARG A 242 -11.14 9.05 4.03
N ALA A 243 -10.05 9.22 3.28
CA ALA A 243 -9.11 10.30 3.53
C ALA A 243 -9.56 11.61 2.89
N GLY A 244 -9.41 12.72 3.61
CA GLY A 244 -9.68 14.06 3.06
C GLY A 244 -8.60 14.56 2.09
N ARG A 245 -7.44 13.88 1.99
CA ARG A 245 -6.27 14.27 1.19
C ARG A 245 -5.72 13.07 0.43
N LEU A 246 -5.17 13.30 -0.76
CA LEU A 246 -4.58 12.24 -1.60
C LEU A 246 -3.34 11.62 -0.96
N ASP A 247 -2.46 12.44 -0.37
CA ASP A 247 -1.25 11.98 0.31
C ASP A 247 -1.56 11.11 1.54
N VAL A 248 -2.58 11.47 2.32
CA VAL A 248 -3.04 10.64 3.46
C VAL A 248 -3.64 9.32 2.96
N SER A 249 -4.35 9.33 1.83
CA SER A 249 -4.85 8.12 1.19
C SER A 249 -3.69 7.20 0.77
N ALA A 250 -2.67 7.74 0.10
CA ALA A 250 -1.45 6.99 -0.28
C ALA A 250 -0.74 6.42 0.96
N ALA A 251 -0.56 7.24 2.01
CA ALA A 251 0.05 6.81 3.26
C ALA A 251 -0.68 5.63 3.91
N ARG A 252 -2.02 5.60 3.85
CA ARG A 252 -2.83 4.50 4.38
C ARG A 252 -2.61 3.21 3.60
N VAL A 253 -2.55 3.28 2.27
CA VAL A 253 -2.25 2.12 1.42
C VAL A 253 -0.81 1.64 1.66
N ALA A 254 0.17 2.55 1.70
CA ALA A 254 1.57 2.21 1.98
C ALA A 254 1.73 1.52 3.33
N LEU A 255 1.07 2.03 4.39
CA LEU A 255 1.12 1.41 5.72
C LEU A 255 0.46 0.02 5.74
N ALA A 256 -0.66 -0.18 5.05
CA ALA A 256 -1.28 -1.50 4.92
C ALA A 256 -0.35 -2.47 4.17
N ALA A 257 0.31 -2.03 3.10
CA ALA A 257 1.28 -2.81 2.36
C ALA A 257 2.49 -3.21 3.22
N VAL A 258 2.99 -2.29 4.05
CA VAL A 258 4.06 -2.53 5.03
C VAL A 258 3.65 -3.61 6.04
N LEU A 259 2.47 -3.47 6.64
CA LEU A 259 1.99 -4.40 7.66
C LEU A 259 1.71 -5.79 7.08
N SER A 260 1.10 -5.87 5.90
CA SER A 260 0.92 -7.14 5.18
C SER A 260 2.26 -7.76 4.77
N GLY A 261 3.23 -6.94 4.40
CA GLY A 261 4.59 -7.38 4.09
C GLY A 261 5.31 -7.99 5.28
N GLY A 262 5.12 -7.43 6.48
CA GLY A 262 5.65 -7.98 7.73
C GLY A 262 5.04 -9.34 8.09
N GLU A 263 3.75 -9.53 7.86
CA GLU A 263 3.07 -10.83 8.05
C GLU A 263 3.59 -11.91 7.10
N ALA A 264 3.85 -11.56 5.84
CA ALA A 264 4.38 -12.50 4.85
C ALA A 264 5.84 -12.95 5.12
N LEU A 265 6.59 -12.21 5.95
CA LEU A 265 7.92 -12.65 6.41
C LEU A 265 7.84 -13.79 7.43
N ILE A 266 6.69 -13.96 8.11
CA ILE A 266 6.48 -14.99 9.13
C ILE A 266 5.79 -16.22 8.54
N ASN A 267 4.82 -15.99 7.66
CA ASN A 267 4.09 -17.02 6.92
C ASN A 267 4.28 -16.74 5.42
N PRO A 268 5.37 -17.20 4.81
CA PRO A 268 5.50 -17.10 3.36
C PRO A 268 4.33 -17.88 2.76
N MET A 269 3.37 -17.17 2.14
CA MET A 269 2.35 -17.82 1.33
C MET A 269 3.07 -18.68 0.30
N PRO A 270 2.66 -19.94 0.10
CA PRO A 270 3.25 -20.76 -0.95
C PRO A 270 3.15 -19.97 -2.25
N ILE A 271 4.28 -19.79 -2.89
CA ILE A 271 4.34 -19.36 -4.28
C ILE A 271 3.62 -20.47 -5.02
N GLN A 272 2.37 -20.23 -5.43
CA GLN A 272 1.71 -21.14 -6.34
C GLN A 272 2.55 -21.08 -7.63
N ASP A 273 3.31 -22.13 -7.84
CA ASP A 273 4.01 -22.35 -9.10
C ASP A 273 2.97 -22.28 -10.21
N ALA A 274 3.08 -21.24 -11.04
CA ALA A 274 2.36 -21.13 -12.29
C ALA A 274 3.10 -22.06 -13.30
N ALA A 275 3.06 -23.38 -13.01
CA ALA A 275 3.57 -24.43 -13.86
C ALA A 275 2.55 -25.57 -13.86
N SER A 276 1.61 -25.48 -14.75
CA SER A 276 1.06 -26.61 -15.55
C SER A 276 0.04 -26.07 -16.54
#